data_580b3b48ac5aac83219a99cd79449ac1
#
_entry.id   580b3b48ac5aac83219a99cd79449ac1
#
_cell.length_a   1.000
_cell.length_b   1.000
_cell.length_c   1.000
_cell.angle_alpha   90.00
_cell.angle_beta   90.00
_cell.angle_gamma   90.00
#
_symmetry.space_group_name_H-M   'P 1'
#
loop_
_entity.id
_entity.type
_entity.pdbx_description
1 polymer ?
#
loop_
_entity_poly.entity_id
_entity_poly.type
_entity_poly.pdbx_seq_one_letter_code
_entity_poly.pdbx_strand_id
1 'polypeptide(L)'
;MQLDLLLVNATVLTMDPDRPTASSLGVHGGRIVVLDDPDVPAAETVDLGGATVLPGFVDAHCHTAWFGLGLAEVDLSGCTSLDELYAALERGMAAKPRDEEWLMATGFLPATVGGSLPDIDVLDRITGRTPLFVRHTSGHAAVVNSEALRRAEIFTPGTPDPVGGRVVRDDTGRATGLV
;
A
#
# COMPACT_ATOMS: atom_id res chain seq x y z
N MET A 1 -22.21 -40.63 1.63
CA MET A 1 -21.83 -39.37 2.31
C MET A 1 -22.46 -38.26 1.51
N GLN A 2 -23.16 -37.32 2.11
CA GLN A 2 -23.65 -36.13 1.44
C GLN A 2 -22.66 -35.00 1.69
N LEU A 3 -22.26 -34.29 0.64
CA LEU A 3 -21.42 -33.10 0.77
C LEU A 3 -22.23 -31.92 1.33
N ASP A 4 -21.56 -30.98 1.99
CA ASP A 4 -22.16 -29.72 2.40
C ASP A 4 -22.26 -28.79 1.21
N LEU A 5 -21.20 -28.76 0.37
CA LEU A 5 -21.09 -27.91 -0.82
C LEU A 5 -20.36 -28.68 -1.93
N LEU A 6 -20.87 -28.53 -3.15
CA LEU A 6 -20.21 -28.99 -4.38
C LEU A 6 -20.08 -27.83 -5.36
N LEU A 7 -18.86 -27.52 -5.75
CA LEU A 7 -18.54 -26.55 -6.79
C LEU A 7 -18.30 -27.32 -8.10
N VAL A 8 -19.04 -26.95 -9.16
CA VAL A 8 -18.93 -27.59 -10.47
C VAL A 8 -18.60 -26.57 -11.56
N ASN A 9 -18.20 -27.07 -12.73
CA ASN A 9 -17.84 -26.22 -13.87
C ASN A 9 -16.79 -25.16 -13.49
N ALA A 10 -15.69 -25.60 -12.89
CA ALA A 10 -14.61 -24.76 -12.39
C ALA A 10 -13.26 -25.18 -13.01
N THR A 11 -12.29 -24.26 -12.96
CA THR A 11 -10.87 -24.58 -13.12
C THR A 11 -10.24 -24.55 -11.73
N VAL A 12 -10.17 -25.66 -11.03
CA VAL A 12 -9.59 -25.75 -9.69
C VAL A 12 -8.08 -25.95 -9.80
N LEU A 13 -7.30 -24.98 -9.28
CA LEU A 13 -5.85 -25.09 -9.14
C LEU A 13 -5.56 -25.65 -7.75
N THR A 14 -5.18 -26.93 -7.69
CA THR A 14 -5.06 -27.64 -6.41
C THR A 14 -3.79 -27.33 -5.64
N MET A 15 -2.77 -26.79 -6.32
CA MET A 15 -1.39 -26.63 -5.83
C MET A 15 -0.70 -27.97 -5.46
N ASP A 16 -1.30 -29.09 -5.84
CA ASP A 16 -0.73 -30.41 -5.71
C ASP A 16 -0.02 -30.78 -7.03
N PRO A 17 1.31 -31.04 -7.04
CA PRO A 17 2.04 -31.37 -8.27
C PRO A 17 1.58 -32.67 -8.92
N ASP A 18 1.05 -33.61 -8.14
CA ASP A 18 0.56 -34.88 -8.66
C ASP A 18 -0.86 -34.78 -9.26
N ARG A 19 -1.59 -33.73 -8.88
CA ARG A 19 -2.94 -33.45 -9.40
C ARG A 19 -3.17 -31.94 -9.54
N PRO A 20 -2.50 -31.27 -10.46
CA PRO A 20 -2.43 -29.80 -10.49
C PRO A 20 -3.77 -29.10 -10.76
N THR A 21 -4.72 -29.78 -11.40
CA THR A 21 -6.04 -29.22 -11.74
C THR A 21 -7.16 -30.20 -11.47
N ALA A 22 -8.37 -29.65 -11.25
CA ALA A 22 -9.63 -30.39 -11.21
C ALA A 22 -10.76 -29.51 -11.81
N SER A 23 -11.89 -30.15 -12.16
CA SER A 23 -13.07 -29.48 -12.74
C SER A 23 -14.21 -29.28 -11.75
N SER A 24 -14.17 -30.01 -10.63
CA SER A 24 -15.13 -29.88 -9.52
C SER A 24 -14.44 -30.09 -8.18
N LEU A 25 -15.07 -29.58 -7.10
CA LEU A 25 -14.57 -29.65 -5.74
C LEU A 25 -15.72 -29.82 -4.76
N GLY A 26 -15.66 -30.86 -3.94
CA GLY A 26 -16.65 -31.17 -2.91
C GLY A 26 -16.12 -30.96 -1.49
N VAL A 27 -16.92 -30.29 -0.66
CA VAL A 27 -16.61 -29.97 0.74
C VAL A 27 -17.55 -30.72 1.67
N HIS A 28 -17.00 -31.31 2.73
CA HIS A 28 -17.76 -31.90 3.83
C HIS A 28 -17.05 -31.63 5.17
N GLY A 29 -17.80 -31.14 6.17
CA GLY A 29 -17.25 -30.81 7.48
C GLY A 29 -16.13 -29.76 7.44
N GLY A 30 -16.22 -28.79 6.50
CA GLY A 30 -15.20 -27.74 6.31
C GLY A 30 -13.89 -28.21 5.65
N ARG A 31 -13.88 -29.42 5.06
CA ARG A 31 -12.72 -30.00 4.37
C ARG A 31 -13.07 -30.35 2.94
N ILE A 32 -12.10 -30.16 2.04
CA ILE A 32 -12.18 -30.69 0.67
C ILE A 32 -12.00 -32.21 0.75
N VAL A 33 -13.00 -32.95 0.25
CA VAL A 33 -13.04 -34.42 0.32
C VAL A 33 -13.20 -35.08 -1.04
N VAL A 34 -13.60 -34.32 -2.06
CA VAL A 34 -13.82 -34.80 -3.43
C VAL A 34 -13.25 -33.82 -4.42
N LEU A 35 -12.61 -34.35 -5.47
CA LEU A 35 -12.21 -33.60 -6.68
C LEU A 35 -12.61 -34.42 -7.93
N ASP A 36 -13.07 -33.72 -8.99
CA ASP A 36 -13.48 -34.28 -10.28
C ASP A 36 -14.60 -35.33 -10.23
N ASP A 37 -15.51 -35.20 -9.26
CA ASP A 37 -16.73 -35.99 -9.20
C ASP A 37 -17.93 -35.04 -9.01
N PRO A 38 -18.53 -34.59 -10.12
CA PRO A 38 -19.63 -33.61 -10.11
C PRO A 38 -20.97 -34.22 -9.72
N ASP A 39 -21.08 -35.54 -9.63
CA ASP A 39 -22.33 -36.25 -9.40
C ASP A 39 -22.55 -36.64 -7.94
N VAL A 40 -21.59 -36.35 -7.04
CA VAL A 40 -21.75 -36.66 -5.61
C VAL A 40 -22.89 -35.82 -5.02
N PRO A 41 -23.83 -36.44 -4.28
CA PRO A 41 -24.93 -35.70 -3.65
C PRO A 41 -24.40 -34.63 -2.68
N ALA A 42 -24.87 -33.38 -2.83
CA ALA A 42 -24.53 -32.25 -1.98
C ALA A 42 -25.80 -31.55 -1.45
N ALA A 43 -25.68 -30.90 -0.30
CA ALA A 43 -26.74 -30.03 0.21
C ALA A 43 -26.88 -28.79 -0.64
N GLU A 44 -25.74 -28.26 -1.15
CA GLU A 44 -25.68 -27.13 -2.05
C GLU A 44 -24.74 -27.45 -3.23
N THR A 45 -25.15 -27.11 -4.45
CA THR A 45 -24.31 -27.22 -5.65
C THR A 45 -24.27 -25.85 -6.32
N VAL A 46 -23.06 -25.37 -6.58
CA VAL A 46 -22.83 -24.07 -7.23
C VAL A 46 -22.09 -24.29 -8.54
N ASP A 47 -22.70 -23.86 -9.65
CA ASP A 47 -22.04 -23.79 -10.96
C ASP A 47 -21.22 -22.51 -11.04
N LEU A 48 -19.90 -22.64 -11.23
CA LEU A 48 -18.97 -21.52 -11.27
C LEU A 48 -18.73 -20.95 -12.67
N GLY A 49 -19.39 -21.50 -13.71
CA GLY A 49 -19.34 -20.98 -15.07
C GLY A 49 -17.93 -20.93 -15.67
N GLY A 50 -17.03 -21.83 -15.28
CA GLY A 50 -15.64 -21.86 -15.72
C GLY A 50 -14.68 -20.99 -14.88
N ALA A 51 -15.14 -20.39 -13.77
CA ALA A 51 -14.28 -19.59 -12.91
C ALA A 51 -13.13 -20.42 -12.31
N THR A 52 -12.00 -19.74 -12.04
CA THR A 52 -10.84 -20.34 -11.39
C THR A 52 -11.01 -20.35 -9.87
N VAL A 53 -10.78 -21.53 -9.27
CA VAL A 53 -10.76 -21.74 -7.82
C VAL A 53 -9.34 -22.10 -7.40
N LEU A 54 -8.84 -21.47 -6.35
CA LEU A 54 -7.52 -21.76 -5.77
C LEU A 54 -7.58 -21.65 -4.24
N PRO A 55 -6.60 -22.21 -3.51
CA PRO A 55 -6.52 -22.04 -2.08
C PRO A 55 -6.48 -20.58 -1.68
N GLY A 56 -7.07 -20.23 -0.53
CA GLY A 56 -6.98 -18.89 0.04
C GLY A 56 -5.54 -18.45 0.22
N PHE A 57 -5.27 -17.18 -0.06
CA PHE A 57 -3.91 -16.65 0.08
C PHE A 57 -3.50 -16.55 1.55
N VAL A 58 -2.26 -16.91 1.82
CA VAL A 58 -1.61 -16.72 3.12
C VAL A 58 -0.42 -15.79 2.89
N ASP A 59 -0.54 -14.54 3.35
CA ASP A 59 0.56 -13.59 3.31
C ASP A 59 1.42 -13.76 4.57
N ALA A 60 2.58 -14.39 4.40
CA ALA A 60 3.50 -14.67 5.50
C ALA A 60 4.35 -13.44 5.88
N HIS A 61 4.32 -12.35 5.11
CA HIS A 61 5.03 -11.11 5.38
C HIS A 61 4.16 -9.89 5.04
N CYS A 62 3.31 -9.51 5.97
CA CYS A 62 2.33 -8.45 5.77
C CYS A 62 2.59 -7.25 6.69
N HIS A 63 2.63 -6.05 6.12
CA HIS A 63 2.75 -4.78 6.85
C HIS A 63 1.37 -4.23 7.26
N THR A 64 0.55 -5.03 7.95
CA THR A 64 -0.85 -4.71 8.28
C THR A 64 -0.99 -3.39 9.04
N ALA A 65 -0.09 -3.09 9.98
CA ALA A 65 -0.12 -1.85 10.75
C ALA A 65 0.14 -0.63 9.85
N TRP A 66 1.11 -0.72 8.93
CA TRP A 66 1.38 0.36 7.97
C TRP A 66 0.23 0.57 7.01
N PHE A 67 -0.37 -0.49 6.52
CA PHE A 67 -1.54 -0.40 5.68
C PHE A 67 -2.70 0.29 6.42
N GLY A 68 -2.97 -0.12 7.65
CA GLY A 68 -4.02 0.48 8.49
C GLY A 68 -3.79 1.96 8.76
N LEU A 69 -2.56 2.38 9.08
CA LEU A 69 -2.20 3.79 9.24
C LEU A 69 -2.38 4.56 7.92
N GLY A 70 -1.97 3.98 6.79
CA GLY A 70 -2.10 4.59 5.47
C GLY A 70 -3.53 4.91 5.06
N LEU A 71 -4.54 4.20 5.60
CA LEU A 71 -5.96 4.49 5.35
C LEU A 71 -6.42 5.83 5.97
N ALA A 72 -5.70 6.34 6.97
CA ALA A 72 -5.95 7.63 7.60
C ALA A 72 -5.06 8.76 7.06
N GLU A 73 -4.06 8.43 6.24
CA GLU A 73 -3.12 9.36 5.63
C GLU A 73 -3.66 9.91 4.30
N VAL A 74 -3.06 10.99 3.79
CA VAL A 74 -3.35 11.47 2.43
C VAL A 74 -2.83 10.46 1.41
N ASP A 75 -3.71 9.87 0.64
CA ASP A 75 -3.32 8.91 -0.42
C ASP A 75 -2.87 9.66 -1.68
N LEU A 76 -1.63 9.41 -2.08
CA LEU A 76 -0.99 9.98 -3.28
C LEU A 76 -0.81 8.94 -4.40
N SER A 77 -1.24 7.70 -4.20
CA SER A 77 -1.00 6.60 -5.14
C SER A 77 -1.63 6.81 -6.51
N GLY A 78 -2.72 7.60 -6.58
CA GLY A 78 -3.40 7.95 -7.82
C GLY A 78 -2.83 9.20 -8.54
N CYS A 79 -1.83 9.89 -7.97
CA CYS A 79 -1.27 11.09 -8.58
C CYS A 79 -0.36 10.75 -9.76
N THR A 80 -0.59 11.42 -10.90
CA THR A 80 0.18 11.25 -12.15
C THR A 80 1.06 12.47 -12.46
N SER A 81 0.96 13.53 -11.67
CA SER A 81 1.77 14.75 -11.77
C SER A 81 2.05 15.35 -10.40
N LEU A 82 3.05 16.26 -10.32
CA LEU A 82 3.31 17.03 -9.11
C LEU A 82 2.14 17.97 -8.77
N ASP A 83 1.45 18.52 -9.76
CA ASP A 83 0.29 19.39 -9.52
C ASP A 83 -0.86 18.65 -8.84
N GLU A 84 -1.13 17.41 -9.26
CA GLU A 84 -2.12 16.56 -8.60
C GLU A 84 -1.69 16.17 -7.17
N LEU A 85 -0.41 15.91 -6.96
CA LEU A 85 0.16 15.65 -5.65
C LEU A 85 0.00 16.86 -4.72
N TYR A 86 0.36 18.06 -5.19
CA TYR A 86 0.20 19.28 -4.41
C TYR A 86 -1.27 19.55 -4.07
N ALA A 87 -2.17 19.41 -5.03
CA ALA A 87 -3.60 19.55 -4.80
C ALA A 87 -4.15 18.52 -3.79
N ALA A 88 -3.62 17.30 -3.78
CA ALA A 88 -3.99 16.30 -2.77
C ALA A 88 -3.52 16.69 -1.37
N LEU A 89 -2.29 17.21 -1.25
CA LEU A 89 -1.76 17.71 0.02
C LEU A 89 -2.54 18.94 0.53
N GLU A 90 -2.94 19.86 -0.34
CA GLU A 90 -3.79 21.02 0.02
C GLU A 90 -5.14 20.56 0.57
N ARG A 91 -5.79 19.58 -0.08
CA ARG A 91 -7.04 18.97 0.42
C ARG A 91 -6.82 18.30 1.78
N GLY A 92 -5.70 17.56 1.91
CA GLY A 92 -5.32 16.91 3.17
C GLY A 92 -5.13 17.93 4.29
N MET A 93 -4.45 19.05 4.03
CA MET A 93 -4.29 20.15 4.99
C MET A 93 -5.63 20.75 5.42
N ALA A 94 -6.54 20.96 4.47
CA ALA A 94 -7.86 21.53 4.76
C ALA A 94 -8.74 20.57 5.59
N ALA A 95 -8.58 19.27 5.40
CA ALA A 95 -9.34 18.23 6.09
C ALA A 95 -8.70 17.77 7.41
N LYS A 96 -7.42 18.11 7.64
CA LYS A 96 -6.64 17.64 8.78
C LYS A 96 -7.30 18.02 10.12
N PRO A 97 -7.51 17.08 11.05
CA PRO A 97 -7.96 17.36 12.40
C PRO A 97 -7.02 18.35 13.11
N ARG A 98 -7.58 19.23 13.95
CA ARG A 98 -6.79 20.30 14.61
C ARG A 98 -5.86 19.78 15.70
N ASP A 99 -6.19 18.63 16.26
CA ASP A 99 -5.42 17.91 17.29
C ASP A 99 -4.31 17.04 16.70
N GLU A 100 -4.32 16.79 15.38
CA GLU A 100 -3.19 16.15 14.72
C GLU A 100 -2.06 17.15 14.50
N GLU A 101 -0.87 16.76 14.91
CA GLU A 101 0.31 17.61 14.83
C GLU A 101 0.95 17.59 13.43
N TRP A 102 0.98 16.41 12.78
CA TRP A 102 1.61 16.18 11.49
C TRP A 102 0.58 16.05 10.36
N LEU A 103 0.98 16.43 9.15
CA LEU A 103 0.33 15.95 7.94
C LEU A 103 1.08 14.73 7.42
N MET A 104 0.42 13.60 7.39
CA MET A 104 0.97 12.34 6.90
C MET A 104 0.40 12.03 5.52
N ALA A 105 1.26 11.59 4.60
CA ALA A 105 0.86 11.16 3.27
C ALA A 105 1.59 9.88 2.86
N THR A 106 0.93 9.06 2.06
CA THR A 106 1.45 7.76 1.61
C THR A 106 1.27 7.55 0.12
N GLY A 107 1.90 6.53 -0.45
CA GLY A 107 1.73 6.17 -1.85
C GLY A 107 2.55 7.01 -2.84
N PHE A 108 3.52 7.80 -2.36
CA PHE A 108 4.39 8.57 -3.25
C PHE A 108 5.40 7.68 -3.97
N LEU A 109 5.43 7.81 -5.30
CA LEU A 109 6.42 7.19 -6.16
C LEU A 109 6.86 8.21 -7.23
N PRO A 110 8.14 8.65 -7.27
CA PRO A 110 8.60 9.64 -8.26
C PRO A 110 8.28 9.27 -9.70
N ALA A 111 8.36 7.99 -10.05
CA ALA A 111 8.10 7.52 -11.42
C ALA A 111 6.67 7.83 -11.91
N THR A 112 5.68 7.89 -11.03
CA THR A 112 4.28 8.20 -11.42
C THR A 112 4.07 9.68 -11.68
N VAL A 113 4.91 10.56 -11.12
CA VAL A 113 4.80 12.03 -11.26
C VAL A 113 5.90 12.62 -12.15
N GLY A 114 6.35 11.87 -13.15
CA GLY A 114 7.34 12.32 -14.15
C GLY A 114 8.79 12.23 -13.69
N GLY A 115 9.10 11.43 -12.66
CA GLY A 115 10.47 11.22 -12.16
C GLY A 115 11.00 12.35 -11.28
N SER A 116 10.21 13.37 -10.99
CA SER A 116 10.60 14.54 -10.21
C SER A 116 10.25 14.37 -8.73
N LEU A 117 11.03 15.04 -7.88
CA LEU A 117 10.70 15.18 -6.46
C LEU A 117 9.85 16.43 -6.24
N PRO A 118 8.96 16.43 -5.26
CA PRO A 118 8.25 17.64 -4.83
C PRO A 118 9.24 18.71 -4.35
N ASP A 119 8.99 19.95 -4.76
CA ASP A 119 9.79 21.11 -4.34
C ASP A 119 9.46 21.46 -2.89
N ILE A 120 10.48 21.52 -2.03
CA ILE A 120 10.34 21.80 -0.59
C ILE A 120 9.70 23.18 -0.33
N ASP A 121 9.97 24.19 -1.18
CA ASP A 121 9.37 25.51 -1.04
C ASP A 121 7.88 25.50 -1.37
N VAL A 122 7.43 24.62 -2.27
CA VAL A 122 6.00 24.42 -2.54
C VAL A 122 5.35 23.70 -1.35
N LEU A 123 5.99 22.67 -0.83
CA LEU A 123 5.50 21.95 0.36
C LEU A 123 5.36 22.90 1.56
N ASP A 124 6.34 23.77 1.78
CA ASP A 124 6.30 24.78 2.85
C ASP A 124 5.14 25.76 2.70
N ARG A 125 4.82 26.18 1.46
CA ARG A 125 3.66 27.05 1.20
C ARG A 125 2.34 26.37 1.51
N ILE A 126 2.21 25.09 1.18
CA ILE A 126 0.99 24.29 1.42
C ILE A 126 0.78 24.08 2.92
N THR A 127 1.83 23.72 3.64
CA THR A 127 1.72 23.19 5.01
C THR A 127 2.03 24.23 6.10
N GLY A 128 2.70 25.33 5.75
CA GLY A 128 3.11 26.38 6.67
C GLY A 128 3.99 25.81 7.80
N ARG A 129 3.50 25.91 9.05
CA ARG A 129 4.18 25.38 10.24
C ARG A 129 3.77 23.96 10.63
N THR A 130 2.92 23.32 9.83
CA THR A 130 2.57 21.91 10.03
C THR A 130 3.68 21.05 9.45
N PRO A 131 4.33 20.16 10.23
CA PRO A 131 5.31 19.23 9.68
C PRO A 131 4.63 18.24 8.75
N LEU A 132 5.25 18.01 7.59
CA LEU A 132 4.78 17.08 6.56
C LEU A 132 5.73 15.89 6.46
N PHE A 133 5.14 14.71 6.35
CA PHE A 133 5.86 13.48 6.02
C PHE A 133 5.15 12.74 4.89
N VAL A 134 5.78 12.69 3.72
CA VAL A 134 5.29 11.98 2.53
C VAL A 134 6.09 10.70 2.38
N ARG A 135 5.48 9.57 2.68
CA ARG A 135 6.14 8.26 2.65
C ARG A 135 6.29 7.77 1.21
N HIS A 136 7.51 7.41 0.83
CA HIS A 136 7.77 6.69 -0.41
C HIS A 136 7.21 5.27 -0.33
N THR A 137 6.72 4.73 -1.44
CA THR A 137 6.13 3.38 -1.52
C THR A 137 7.07 2.27 -1.03
N SER A 138 8.39 2.46 -1.12
CA SER A 138 9.36 1.49 -0.62
C SER A 138 9.46 1.43 0.91
N GLY A 139 8.97 2.45 1.63
CA GLY A 139 9.16 2.60 3.07
C GLY A 139 10.58 2.97 3.52
N HIS A 140 11.52 3.17 2.58
CA HIS A 140 12.94 3.47 2.87
C HIS A 140 13.33 4.91 2.58
N ALA A 141 12.42 5.73 2.11
CA ALA A 141 12.63 7.15 1.86
C ALA A 141 11.35 7.93 2.17
N ALA A 142 11.50 9.21 2.41
CA ALA A 142 10.38 10.13 2.54
C ALA A 142 10.72 11.49 1.95
N VAL A 143 9.69 12.23 1.56
CA VAL A 143 9.79 13.65 1.27
C VAL A 143 9.14 14.42 2.41
N VAL A 144 9.85 15.40 2.95
CA VAL A 144 9.43 16.17 4.11
C VAL A 144 9.55 17.66 3.84
N ASN A 145 8.81 18.49 4.57
CA ASN A 145 8.93 19.94 4.51
C ASN A 145 10.02 20.48 5.47
N SER A 146 10.30 21.78 5.39
CA SER A 146 11.29 22.43 6.24
C SER A 146 10.95 22.35 7.73
N GLU A 147 9.67 22.37 8.09
CA GLU A 147 9.26 22.25 9.50
C GLU A 147 9.58 20.86 10.09
N ALA A 148 9.36 19.80 9.30
CA ALA A 148 9.75 18.44 9.71
C ALA A 148 11.27 18.32 9.89
N LEU A 149 12.06 18.87 8.97
CA LEU A 149 13.53 18.90 9.08
C LEU A 149 14.02 19.69 10.29
N ARG A 150 13.36 20.83 10.64
CA ARG A 150 13.70 21.62 11.83
C ARG A 150 13.42 20.84 13.12
N ARG A 151 12.28 20.17 13.19
CA ARG A 151 11.93 19.34 14.37
C ARG A 151 12.88 18.16 14.55
N ALA A 152 13.40 17.62 13.46
CA ALA A 152 14.41 16.58 13.47
C ALA A 152 15.85 17.11 13.69
N GLU A 153 16.03 18.44 13.81
CA GLU A 153 17.32 19.11 13.97
C GLU A 153 18.33 18.88 12.82
N ILE A 154 17.83 18.55 11.63
CA ILE A 154 18.66 18.24 10.44
C ILE A 154 18.49 19.25 9.30
N PHE A 155 17.80 20.36 9.54
CA PHE A 155 17.54 21.40 8.56
C PHE A 155 18.79 22.23 8.20
N THR A 156 19.62 22.54 9.18
CA THR A 156 20.73 23.48 9.04
C THR A 156 21.80 22.93 8.08
N PRO A 157 22.31 23.73 7.11
CA PRO A 157 23.42 23.33 6.27
C PRO A 157 24.64 22.93 7.11
N GLY A 158 25.30 21.83 6.72
CA GLY A 158 26.44 21.29 7.45
C GLY A 158 26.11 20.39 8.63
N THR A 159 24.84 20.24 9.02
CA THR A 159 24.43 19.22 9.99
C THR A 159 24.77 17.82 9.43
N PRO A 160 25.45 16.97 10.22
CA PRO A 160 25.73 15.59 9.80
C PRO A 160 24.46 14.78 9.57
N ASP A 161 24.54 13.84 8.64
CA ASP A 161 23.46 12.88 8.47
C ASP A 161 23.28 12.01 9.74
N PRO A 162 22.06 11.63 10.10
CA PRO A 162 21.83 10.72 11.20
C PRO A 162 22.40 9.33 10.92
N VAL A 163 22.75 8.60 11.96
CA VAL A 163 23.24 7.23 11.83
C VAL A 163 22.18 6.35 11.15
N GLY A 164 22.53 5.75 10.01
CA GLY A 164 21.64 4.90 9.23
C GLY A 164 20.66 5.64 8.32
N GLY A 165 20.74 6.98 8.23
CA GLY A 165 19.91 7.80 7.35
C GLY A 165 20.75 8.77 6.52
N ARG A 166 20.09 9.41 5.54
CA ARG A 166 20.71 10.43 4.69
C ARG A 166 19.72 11.58 4.43
N VAL A 167 20.19 12.81 4.53
CA VAL A 167 19.48 14.00 4.08
C VAL A 167 20.04 14.44 2.74
N VAL A 168 19.22 14.41 1.68
CA VAL A 168 19.66 14.86 0.38
C VAL A 168 19.73 16.38 0.36
N ARG A 169 20.88 16.92 -0.06
CA ARG A 169 21.16 18.35 -0.12
C ARG A 169 21.51 18.76 -1.54
N ASP A 170 21.19 20.00 -1.89
CA ASP A 170 21.59 20.60 -3.15
C ASP A 170 23.08 21.06 -3.12
N ASP A 171 23.54 21.64 -4.23
CA ASP A 171 24.92 22.11 -4.38
C ASP A 171 25.29 23.25 -3.42
N THR A 172 24.30 23.90 -2.79
CA THR A 172 24.49 24.93 -1.75
C THR A 172 24.52 24.36 -0.34
N GLY A 173 24.30 23.06 -0.18
CA GLY A 173 24.18 22.37 1.10
C GLY A 173 22.79 22.48 1.75
N ARG A 174 21.80 23.06 1.07
CA ARG A 174 20.41 23.14 1.53
C ARG A 174 19.74 21.78 1.39
N ALA A 175 18.99 21.35 2.42
CA ALA A 175 18.19 20.15 2.35
C ALA A 175 17.06 20.29 1.31
N THR A 176 16.93 19.26 0.45
CA THR A 176 15.92 19.23 -0.63
C THR A 176 14.56 18.70 -0.16
N GLY A 177 14.48 18.20 1.07
CA GLY A 177 13.31 17.52 1.60
C GLY A 177 13.33 16.01 1.44
N LEU A 178 14.20 15.45 0.61
CA LEU A 178 14.34 13.98 0.52
C LEU A 178 15.23 13.46 1.66
N VAL A 179 14.71 12.48 2.39
CA VAL A 179 15.37 11.81 3.51
C VAL A 179 15.25 10.29 3.40
#